data_fd46df88137e5c6adfad938a91169878
#
_entry.id   fd46df88137e5c6adfad938a91169878
#
_cell.length_a   1.000
_cell.length_b   1.000
_cell.length_c   1.000
_cell.angle_alpha   90.00
_cell.angle_beta   90.00
_cell.angle_gamma   90.00
#
_symmetry.space_group_name_H-M   'P 1'
#
loop_
_entity.id
_entity.type
_entity.pdbx_description
1 polymer ?
#
loop_
_entity_poly.entity_id
_entity_poly.type
_entity_poly.pdbx_seq_one_letter_code
_entity_poly.pdbx_strand_id
1 'polypeptide(L)'
;MKGITIILLIILAMTSNPIMAQQKIVQPLARGTKVTQTAGRDQLGDFAPEFARLNDDILFGEVCSRNDLLSLRDRSLVTITSLISQGITDNSLTYHLQEAKENGITRTEIAEILTHVSLYAGWPKAWAAFRLVKEVWNDDITGDDAKAEFARSMIFPIGEPNVAYAQYFIGNSYLAQISDSQVPFANVTFEPGCRNNWHIHKADKGGGQMLIGVAGRGWYQEEGKPAIEILPGTVIHIPANVKHWHGAAKDSWFAHLAFSVPGENTENIWLEPVTDEEYDEL
;
A
#
# COMPACT_ATOMS: atom_id res chain seq x y z
N MET A 1 -4.32 74.76 50.81
CA MET A 1 -3.59 74.35 49.57
C MET A 1 -3.74 72.87 49.46
N LYS A 2 -4.49 72.40 48.44
CA LYS A 2 -4.87 71.00 48.27
C LYS A 2 -3.81 70.26 47.41
N GLY A 3 -3.15 69.25 48.01
CA GLY A 3 -2.24 68.34 47.27
C GLY A 3 -3.01 67.30 46.49
N ILE A 4 -2.78 67.23 45.19
CA ILE A 4 -3.36 66.24 44.31
C ILE A 4 -2.39 65.06 44.26
N THR A 5 -2.83 63.91 44.79
CA THR A 5 -2.09 62.64 44.67
C THR A 5 -2.45 61.97 43.34
N ILE A 6 -1.48 61.90 42.45
CA ILE A 6 -1.62 61.15 41.16
C ILE A 6 -1.31 59.71 41.44
N ILE A 7 -2.35 58.84 41.31
CA ILE A 7 -2.20 57.38 41.32
C ILE A 7 -1.85 56.98 39.93
N LEU A 8 -0.62 56.44 39.71
CA LEU A 8 -0.15 55.90 38.48
C LEU A 8 -0.64 54.46 38.37
N LEU A 9 -1.67 54.21 37.52
CA LEU A 9 -2.15 52.89 37.21
C LEU A 9 -1.20 52.25 36.19
N ILE A 10 -0.38 51.29 36.62
CA ILE A 10 0.42 50.47 35.70
C ILE A 10 -0.51 49.41 35.13
N ILE A 11 -0.92 49.59 33.87
CA ILE A 11 -1.60 48.55 33.09
C ILE A 11 -0.55 47.57 32.58
N LEU A 12 -0.51 46.41 33.21
CA LEU A 12 0.30 45.29 32.72
C LEU A 12 -0.38 44.71 31.48
N ALA A 13 0.07 45.12 30.31
CA ALA A 13 -0.38 44.51 29.06
C ALA A 13 0.19 43.08 28.96
N MET A 14 -0.63 42.11 29.29
CA MET A 14 -0.34 40.71 28.93
C MET A 14 -0.42 40.58 27.42
N THR A 15 0.73 40.59 26.75
CA THR A 15 0.84 40.19 25.35
C THR A 15 0.68 38.68 25.29
N SER A 16 -0.55 38.22 25.05
CA SER A 16 -0.82 36.86 24.61
C SER A 16 -0.24 36.71 23.21
N ASN A 17 0.94 36.07 23.11
CA ASN A 17 1.42 35.61 21.84
C ASN A 17 0.40 34.56 21.31
N PRO A 18 -0.26 34.79 20.18
CA PRO A 18 -1.00 33.71 19.54
C PRO A 18 0.03 32.67 19.13
N ILE A 19 -0.06 31.47 19.68
CA ILE A 19 0.58 30.28 19.11
C ILE A 19 -0.03 30.14 17.74
N MET A 20 0.62 30.69 16.72
CA MET A 20 0.32 30.41 15.32
C MET A 20 0.62 28.92 15.14
N ALA A 21 -0.44 28.11 15.19
CA ALA A 21 -0.34 26.76 14.69
C ALA A 21 0.23 26.87 13.27
N GLN A 22 1.48 26.46 13.11
CA GLN A 22 2.06 26.31 11.78
C GLN A 22 1.16 25.31 11.05
N GLN A 23 0.25 25.83 10.24
CA GLN A 23 -0.41 25.02 9.24
C GLN A 23 0.72 24.40 8.40
N LYS A 24 0.95 23.11 8.61
CA LYS A 24 1.78 22.32 7.72
C LYS A 24 1.09 22.46 6.36
N ILE A 25 1.63 23.32 5.51
CA ILE A 25 1.19 23.43 4.12
C ILE A 25 1.45 22.04 3.56
N VAL A 26 0.40 21.25 3.43
CA VAL A 26 0.44 20.03 2.63
C VAL A 26 0.84 20.52 1.25
N GLN A 27 2.06 20.23 0.85
CA GLN A 27 2.50 20.54 -0.51
C GLN A 27 1.47 19.90 -1.44
N PRO A 28 0.95 20.64 -2.44
CA PRO A 28 0.08 20.01 -3.43
C PRO A 28 0.84 18.82 -3.98
N LEU A 29 0.18 17.66 -4.01
CA LEU A 29 0.66 16.47 -4.68
C LEU A 29 1.34 16.90 -5.97
N ALA A 30 2.57 16.46 -6.17
CA ALA A 30 3.38 16.85 -7.31
C ALA A 30 2.50 16.75 -8.56
N ARG A 31 2.50 17.81 -9.40
CA ARG A 31 1.83 17.77 -10.70
C ARG A 31 2.22 16.48 -11.38
N GLY A 32 1.26 15.78 -11.97
CA GLY A 32 1.47 14.48 -12.57
C GLY A 32 2.77 14.37 -13.35
N THR A 33 3.44 13.24 -13.26
CA THR A 33 4.70 12.99 -13.97
C THR A 33 4.44 13.07 -15.47
N LYS A 34 5.24 13.86 -16.19
CA LYS A 34 5.10 13.99 -17.64
C LYS A 34 5.39 12.64 -18.31
N VAL A 35 4.40 12.15 -19.05
CA VAL A 35 4.56 10.98 -19.92
C VAL A 35 5.16 11.44 -21.24
N THR A 36 6.19 10.77 -21.73
CA THR A 36 6.83 11.03 -23.02
C THR A 36 6.73 9.76 -23.86
N GLN A 37 6.21 9.89 -25.07
CA GLN A 37 6.11 8.83 -26.06
C GLN A 37 6.60 9.37 -27.41
N THR A 38 7.30 8.53 -28.18
CA THR A 38 7.82 8.83 -29.52
C THR A 38 7.39 7.81 -30.57
N ALA A 39 6.68 6.75 -30.17
CA ALA A 39 6.31 5.65 -31.05
C ALA A 39 5.52 6.10 -32.29
N GLY A 40 4.69 7.12 -32.16
CA GLY A 40 3.96 7.69 -33.30
C GLY A 40 4.91 8.28 -34.35
N ARG A 41 5.88 9.08 -33.92
CA ARG A 41 6.89 9.67 -34.78
C ARG A 41 7.84 8.64 -35.39
N ASP A 42 8.26 7.67 -34.56
CA ASP A 42 9.20 6.65 -34.97
C ASP A 42 8.63 5.73 -36.04
N GLN A 43 7.33 5.43 -35.97
CA GLN A 43 6.67 4.49 -36.88
C GLN A 43 5.95 5.16 -38.06
N LEU A 44 5.40 6.34 -37.88
CA LEU A 44 4.49 6.98 -38.82
C LEU A 44 4.86 8.44 -39.13
N GLY A 45 5.93 8.99 -38.54
CA GLY A 45 6.25 10.40 -38.64
C GLY A 45 6.39 10.90 -40.06
N ASP A 46 6.99 10.11 -40.93
CA ASP A 46 7.17 10.44 -42.38
C ASP A 46 5.89 10.26 -43.19
N PHE A 47 5.01 9.33 -42.82
CA PHE A 47 3.79 9.01 -43.57
C PHE A 47 2.57 9.80 -43.04
N ALA A 48 2.42 9.94 -41.73
CA ALA A 48 1.28 10.58 -41.09
C ALA A 48 1.71 11.49 -39.92
N PRO A 49 2.42 12.59 -40.19
CA PRO A 49 3.04 13.41 -39.14
C PRO A 49 2.05 14.01 -38.15
N GLU A 50 0.86 14.38 -38.58
CA GLU A 50 -0.17 14.92 -37.70
C GLU A 50 -0.75 13.83 -36.78
N PHE A 51 -0.96 12.62 -37.27
CA PHE A 51 -1.37 11.48 -36.45
C PHE A 51 -0.29 11.17 -35.40
N ALA A 52 0.98 11.13 -35.79
CA ALA A 52 2.10 10.92 -34.91
C ALA A 52 2.16 11.99 -33.81
N ARG A 53 1.98 13.26 -34.16
CA ARG A 53 1.91 14.38 -33.21
C ARG A 53 0.76 14.23 -32.23
N LEU A 54 -0.45 13.90 -32.72
CA LEU A 54 -1.63 13.69 -31.87
C LEU A 54 -1.42 12.52 -30.89
N ASN A 55 -0.81 11.42 -31.36
CA ASN A 55 -0.47 10.29 -30.53
C ASN A 55 0.54 10.67 -29.44
N ASP A 56 1.69 11.21 -29.83
CA ASP A 56 2.81 11.40 -28.91
C ASP A 56 2.60 12.60 -28.00
N ASP A 57 2.17 13.75 -28.54
CA ASP A 57 2.09 14.99 -27.76
C ASP A 57 0.75 15.12 -27.03
N ILE A 58 -0.36 14.78 -27.68
CA ILE A 58 -1.68 15.02 -27.10
C ILE A 58 -2.12 13.83 -26.24
N LEU A 59 -2.17 12.62 -26.81
CA LEU A 59 -2.62 11.45 -26.06
C LEU A 59 -1.68 11.16 -24.88
N PHE A 60 -0.40 10.95 -25.15
CA PHE A 60 0.55 10.64 -24.09
C PHE A 60 1.06 11.89 -23.36
N GLY A 61 1.50 12.90 -24.08
CA GLY A 61 2.13 14.10 -23.53
C GLY A 61 1.19 15.00 -22.71
N GLU A 62 -0.09 15.08 -23.07
CA GLU A 62 -1.07 15.89 -22.35
C GLU A 62 -2.07 15.05 -21.56
N VAL A 63 -2.79 14.12 -22.21
CA VAL A 63 -3.88 13.38 -21.54
C VAL A 63 -3.35 12.39 -20.52
N CYS A 64 -2.36 11.57 -20.87
CA CYS A 64 -1.77 10.61 -19.93
C CYS A 64 -0.93 11.29 -18.84
N SER A 65 -0.37 12.46 -19.10
CA SER A 65 0.35 13.26 -18.10
C SER A 65 -0.53 13.86 -17.01
N ARG A 66 -1.85 13.78 -17.13
CA ARG A 66 -2.80 14.16 -16.08
C ARG A 66 -3.01 13.03 -15.07
N ASN A 67 -1.91 12.41 -14.64
CA ASN A 67 -1.93 11.23 -13.76
C ASN A 67 -2.16 11.59 -12.29
N ASP A 68 -2.21 12.87 -11.96
CA ASP A 68 -2.74 13.43 -10.71
C ASP A 68 -4.28 13.38 -10.62
N LEU A 69 -4.97 13.35 -11.76
CA LEU A 69 -6.44 13.27 -11.83
C LEU A 69 -6.94 11.83 -12.04
N LEU A 70 -6.21 11.04 -12.79
CA LEU A 70 -6.47 9.63 -13.02
C LEU A 70 -5.13 8.92 -13.20
N SER A 71 -4.83 7.96 -12.35
CA SER A 71 -3.54 7.27 -12.34
C SER A 71 -3.23 6.59 -13.68
N LEU A 72 -1.95 6.37 -13.99
CA LEU A 72 -1.56 5.61 -15.20
C LEU A 72 -2.11 4.18 -15.14
N ARG A 73 -2.16 3.60 -13.95
CA ARG A 73 -2.77 2.30 -13.70
C ARG A 73 -4.25 2.26 -14.08
N ASP A 74 -5.04 3.22 -13.60
CA ASP A 74 -6.46 3.28 -13.90
C ASP A 74 -6.74 3.61 -15.37
N ARG A 75 -5.87 4.44 -16.00
CA ARG A 75 -5.91 4.66 -17.45
C ARG A 75 -5.68 3.37 -18.23
N SER A 76 -4.71 2.55 -17.80
CA SER A 76 -4.47 1.23 -18.41
C SER A 76 -5.71 0.33 -18.28
N LEU A 77 -6.38 0.30 -17.13
CA LEU A 77 -7.63 -0.44 -16.95
C LEU A 77 -8.71 0.01 -17.93
N VAL A 78 -8.92 1.32 -18.05
CA VAL A 78 -9.90 1.88 -19.00
C VAL A 78 -9.54 1.53 -20.43
N THR A 79 -8.26 1.62 -20.82
CA THR A 79 -7.81 1.34 -22.18
C THR A 79 -7.99 -0.12 -22.54
N ILE A 80 -7.49 -1.07 -21.72
CA ILE A 80 -7.58 -2.49 -22.01
C ILE A 80 -9.04 -2.98 -22.04
N THR A 81 -9.87 -2.53 -21.09
CA THR A 81 -11.29 -2.89 -21.08
C THR A 81 -12.05 -2.34 -22.29
N SER A 82 -11.71 -1.13 -22.71
CA SER A 82 -12.29 -0.52 -23.93
C SER A 82 -11.91 -1.28 -25.20
N LEU A 83 -10.62 -1.65 -25.34
CA LEU A 83 -10.13 -2.41 -26.50
C LEU A 83 -10.79 -3.79 -26.57
N ILE A 84 -10.82 -4.53 -25.46
CA ILE A 84 -11.45 -5.86 -25.40
C ILE A 84 -12.94 -5.76 -25.71
N SER A 85 -13.65 -4.76 -25.20
CA SER A 85 -15.07 -4.56 -25.44
C SER A 85 -15.37 -4.31 -26.94
N GLN A 86 -14.45 -3.66 -27.64
CA GLN A 86 -14.54 -3.45 -29.09
C GLN A 86 -14.11 -4.71 -29.91
N GLY A 87 -13.51 -5.70 -29.27
CA GLY A 87 -13.00 -6.91 -29.93
C GLY A 87 -11.59 -6.74 -30.51
N ILE A 88 -10.87 -5.70 -30.11
CA ILE A 88 -9.46 -5.51 -30.46
C ILE A 88 -8.63 -6.41 -29.55
N THR A 89 -8.16 -7.52 -30.12
CA THR A 89 -7.42 -8.58 -29.41
C THR A 89 -6.20 -9.03 -30.23
N ASP A 90 -5.52 -8.08 -30.82
CA ASP A 90 -4.29 -8.21 -31.60
C ASP A 90 -3.09 -7.59 -30.87
N ASN A 91 -2.00 -7.33 -31.59
CA ASN A 91 -0.79 -6.73 -31.05
C ASN A 91 -1.00 -5.37 -30.39
N SER A 92 -2.05 -4.62 -30.77
CA SER A 92 -2.38 -3.37 -30.11
C SER A 92 -2.77 -3.60 -28.65
N LEU A 93 -3.56 -4.65 -28.39
CA LEU A 93 -3.90 -5.04 -27.03
C LEU A 93 -2.65 -5.51 -26.26
N THR A 94 -1.76 -6.27 -26.89
CA THR A 94 -0.51 -6.76 -26.25
C THR A 94 0.32 -5.59 -25.72
N TYR A 95 0.50 -4.54 -26.52
CA TYR A 95 1.20 -3.32 -26.10
C TYR A 95 0.55 -2.72 -24.84
N HIS A 96 -0.75 -2.52 -24.82
CA HIS A 96 -1.46 -1.95 -23.67
C HIS A 96 -1.49 -2.89 -22.45
N LEU A 97 -1.41 -4.20 -22.63
CA LEU A 97 -1.24 -5.14 -21.52
C LEU A 97 0.15 -5.05 -20.90
N GLN A 98 1.21 -4.85 -21.71
CA GLN A 98 2.56 -4.59 -21.20
C GLN A 98 2.62 -3.29 -20.40
N GLU A 99 2.09 -2.20 -20.93
CA GLU A 99 1.95 -0.93 -20.21
C GLU A 99 1.16 -1.09 -18.91
N ALA A 100 0.10 -1.90 -18.92
CA ALA A 100 -0.71 -2.16 -17.74
C ALA A 100 0.09 -2.91 -16.65
N LYS A 101 0.91 -3.90 -17.05
CA LYS A 101 1.82 -4.62 -16.14
C LYS A 101 2.86 -3.65 -15.55
N GLU A 102 3.47 -2.79 -16.36
CA GLU A 102 4.44 -1.78 -15.91
C GLU A 102 3.80 -0.74 -14.98
N ASN A 103 2.55 -0.38 -15.22
CA ASN A 103 1.76 0.52 -14.38
C ASN A 103 1.20 -0.15 -13.11
N GLY A 104 1.59 -1.42 -12.83
CA GLY A 104 1.31 -2.09 -11.57
C GLY A 104 0.02 -2.90 -11.52
N ILE A 105 -0.58 -3.24 -12.68
CA ILE A 105 -1.68 -4.22 -12.71
C ILE A 105 -1.08 -5.61 -12.53
N THR A 106 -1.52 -6.30 -11.49
CA THR A 106 -1.03 -7.63 -11.13
C THR A 106 -1.67 -8.72 -11.98
N ARG A 107 -1.04 -9.91 -11.99
CA ARG A 107 -1.58 -11.10 -12.65
C ARG A 107 -2.97 -11.48 -12.14
N THR A 108 -3.18 -11.40 -10.84
CA THR A 108 -4.47 -11.69 -10.20
C THR A 108 -5.51 -10.67 -10.61
N GLU A 109 -5.18 -9.39 -10.59
CA GLU A 109 -6.09 -8.33 -10.98
C GLU A 109 -6.49 -8.42 -12.46
N ILE A 110 -5.55 -8.63 -13.37
CA ILE A 110 -5.90 -8.74 -14.79
C ILE A 110 -6.80 -9.95 -15.06
N ALA A 111 -6.61 -11.07 -14.34
CA ALA A 111 -7.48 -12.23 -14.45
C ALA A 111 -8.92 -11.90 -13.99
N GLU A 112 -9.08 -11.20 -12.86
CA GLU A 112 -10.38 -10.76 -12.36
C GLU A 112 -11.03 -9.70 -13.26
N ILE A 113 -10.26 -8.78 -13.80
CA ILE A 113 -10.75 -7.76 -14.77
C ILE A 113 -11.32 -8.47 -16.00
N LEU A 114 -10.60 -9.42 -16.58
CA LEU A 114 -11.07 -10.15 -17.75
C LEU A 114 -12.28 -11.02 -17.43
N THR A 115 -12.31 -11.63 -16.27
CA THR A 115 -13.47 -12.39 -15.77
C THR A 115 -14.70 -11.50 -15.71
N HIS A 116 -14.57 -10.33 -15.10
CA HIS A 116 -15.64 -9.34 -15.02
C HIS A 116 -16.07 -8.85 -16.41
N VAL A 117 -15.11 -8.44 -17.25
CA VAL A 117 -15.36 -7.92 -18.61
C VAL A 117 -16.05 -8.98 -19.50
N SER A 118 -15.80 -10.28 -19.28
CA SER A 118 -16.43 -11.36 -20.05
C SER A 118 -17.95 -11.32 -20.00
N LEU A 119 -18.53 -10.86 -18.87
CA LEU A 119 -19.97 -10.75 -18.65
C LEU A 119 -20.61 -9.57 -19.41
N TYR A 120 -19.81 -8.54 -19.74
CA TYR A 120 -20.27 -7.32 -20.43
C TYR A 120 -19.89 -7.31 -21.92
N ALA A 121 -18.69 -7.78 -22.25
CA ALA A 121 -18.15 -7.75 -23.61
C ALA A 121 -18.35 -9.08 -24.37
N GLY A 122 -18.62 -10.18 -23.65
CA GLY A 122 -18.85 -11.52 -24.18
C GLY A 122 -17.61 -12.43 -24.10
N TRP A 123 -17.85 -13.71 -23.78
CA TRP A 123 -16.85 -14.74 -23.56
C TRP A 123 -15.81 -14.90 -24.66
N PRO A 124 -16.17 -14.90 -25.98
CA PRO A 124 -15.15 -15.07 -27.03
C PRO A 124 -14.07 -13.99 -27.02
N LYS A 125 -14.42 -12.74 -26.71
CA LYS A 125 -13.46 -11.64 -26.60
C LYS A 125 -12.55 -11.81 -25.40
N ALA A 126 -13.10 -12.21 -24.26
CA ALA A 126 -12.31 -12.48 -23.06
C ALA A 126 -11.33 -13.65 -23.29
N TRP A 127 -11.76 -14.73 -23.93
CA TRP A 127 -10.86 -15.86 -24.30
C TRP A 127 -9.71 -15.41 -25.21
N ALA A 128 -9.98 -14.57 -26.20
CA ALA A 128 -8.94 -14.03 -27.06
C ALA A 128 -7.95 -13.16 -26.26
N ALA A 129 -8.46 -12.29 -25.37
CA ALA A 129 -7.63 -11.46 -24.50
C ALA A 129 -6.79 -12.29 -23.52
N PHE A 130 -7.34 -13.35 -22.92
CA PHE A 130 -6.59 -14.23 -21.99
C PHE A 130 -5.37 -14.90 -22.65
N ARG A 131 -5.39 -15.17 -23.95
CA ARG A 131 -4.21 -15.69 -24.66
C ARG A 131 -3.05 -14.68 -24.57
N LEU A 132 -3.33 -13.42 -24.87
CA LEU A 132 -2.33 -12.35 -24.83
C LEU A 132 -1.89 -12.04 -23.39
N VAL A 133 -2.83 -12.06 -22.43
CA VAL A 133 -2.50 -11.89 -21.01
C VAL A 133 -1.52 -12.95 -20.53
N LYS A 134 -1.73 -14.22 -20.90
CA LYS A 134 -0.80 -15.30 -20.56
C LYS A 134 0.60 -15.13 -21.15
N GLU A 135 0.72 -14.46 -22.30
CA GLU A 135 2.02 -14.14 -22.90
C GLU A 135 2.72 -13.00 -22.17
N VAL A 136 1.97 -12.00 -21.69
CA VAL A 136 2.51 -10.83 -20.97
C VAL A 136 2.85 -11.16 -19.53
N TRP A 137 1.99 -11.92 -18.82
CA TRP A 137 2.21 -12.43 -17.46
C TRP A 137 2.64 -13.90 -17.46
N ASN A 138 3.65 -14.23 -18.28
CA ASN A 138 4.17 -15.59 -18.45
C ASN A 138 5.26 -15.96 -17.45
N ASP A 139 5.69 -15.02 -16.64
CA ASP A 139 6.76 -15.24 -15.68
C ASP A 139 6.32 -16.35 -14.70
N ASP A 140 7.16 -17.34 -14.48
CA ASP A 140 7.04 -18.22 -13.33
C ASP A 140 7.21 -17.33 -12.09
N ILE A 141 6.17 -17.24 -11.26
CA ILE A 141 6.20 -16.40 -10.06
C ILE A 141 7.25 -17.00 -9.13
N THR A 142 8.46 -16.44 -9.18
CA THR A 142 9.47 -16.70 -8.15
C THR A 142 9.07 -15.98 -6.86
N GLY A 143 9.65 -16.35 -5.73
CA GLY A 143 9.39 -15.63 -4.47
C GLY A 143 9.70 -14.12 -4.58
N ASP A 144 10.72 -13.75 -5.36
CA ASP A 144 11.09 -12.35 -5.59
C ASP A 144 10.04 -11.62 -6.45
N ASP A 145 9.43 -12.29 -7.44
CA ASP A 145 8.38 -11.72 -8.27
C ASP A 145 7.08 -11.53 -7.46
N ALA A 146 6.72 -12.50 -6.62
CA ALA A 146 5.58 -12.38 -5.71
C ALA A 146 5.77 -11.22 -4.72
N LYS A 147 6.98 -11.05 -4.19
CA LYS A 147 7.33 -9.90 -3.36
C LYS A 147 7.21 -8.58 -4.11
N ALA A 148 7.73 -8.52 -5.34
CA ALA A 148 7.66 -7.32 -6.16
C ALA A 148 6.21 -6.98 -6.58
N GLU A 149 5.39 -7.98 -6.87
CA GLU A 149 3.97 -7.82 -7.15
C GLU A 149 3.23 -7.27 -5.92
N PHE A 150 3.47 -7.86 -4.75
CA PHE A 150 2.88 -7.38 -3.50
C PHE A 150 3.32 -5.94 -3.19
N ALA A 151 4.62 -5.61 -3.38
CA ALA A 151 5.16 -4.27 -3.18
C ALA A 151 4.45 -3.20 -4.01
N ARG A 152 4.06 -3.51 -5.26
CA ARG A 152 3.34 -2.56 -6.13
C ARG A 152 1.92 -2.25 -5.62
N SER A 153 1.30 -3.17 -4.88
CA SER A 153 -0.03 -2.96 -4.28
C SER A 153 0.00 -2.16 -2.99
N MET A 154 1.19 -1.90 -2.44
CA MET A 154 1.36 -1.28 -1.12
C MET A 154 1.53 0.23 -1.19
N ILE A 155 0.97 0.94 -0.21
CA ILE A 155 1.23 2.37 0.03
C ILE A 155 2.55 2.58 0.78
N PHE A 156 2.88 1.66 1.70
CA PHE A 156 4.11 1.69 2.49
C PHE A 156 5.14 0.70 1.94
N PRO A 157 6.44 0.99 2.04
CA PRO A 157 7.47 0.06 1.56
C PRO A 157 7.44 -1.26 2.34
N ILE A 158 7.73 -2.37 1.68
CA ILE A 158 7.92 -3.67 2.34
C ILE A 158 9.03 -3.60 3.39
N GLY A 159 10.10 -2.90 3.08
CA GLY A 159 11.26 -2.78 3.96
C GLY A 159 12.31 -3.86 3.72
N GLU A 160 13.29 -3.88 4.62
CA GLU A 160 14.41 -4.82 4.60
C GLU A 160 14.05 -6.13 5.33
N PRO A 161 14.74 -7.23 5.05
CA PRO A 161 14.57 -8.47 5.81
C PRO A 161 14.67 -8.21 7.31
N ASN A 162 13.72 -8.71 8.08
CA ASN A 162 13.60 -8.50 9.52
C ASN A 162 14.59 -9.37 10.31
N VAL A 163 15.88 -9.19 10.06
CA VAL A 163 16.95 -10.04 10.60
C VAL A 163 17.02 -9.97 12.13
N ALA A 164 16.81 -8.80 12.71
CA ALA A 164 16.92 -8.58 14.15
C ALA A 164 15.92 -9.40 14.97
N TYR A 165 14.76 -9.68 14.41
CA TYR A 165 13.70 -10.43 15.07
C TYR A 165 13.45 -11.80 14.43
N ALA A 166 14.23 -12.21 13.43
CA ALA A 166 14.00 -13.44 12.66
C ALA A 166 13.80 -14.69 13.52
N GLN A 167 14.51 -14.79 14.66
CA GLN A 167 14.38 -15.90 15.61
C GLN A 167 12.98 -16.03 16.26
N TYR A 168 12.16 -15.00 16.17
CA TYR A 168 10.79 -14.95 16.73
C TYR A 168 9.69 -15.08 15.66
N PHE A 169 10.09 -15.44 14.44
CA PHE A 169 9.17 -15.61 13.31
C PHE A 169 9.34 -16.98 12.67
N ILE A 170 8.24 -17.58 12.27
CA ILE A 170 8.23 -18.73 11.35
C ILE A 170 8.00 -18.14 9.96
N GLY A 171 8.90 -18.44 9.01
CA GLY A 171 8.87 -17.86 7.66
C GLY A 171 9.57 -16.50 7.56
N ASN A 172 9.47 -15.86 6.40
CA ASN A 172 10.15 -14.61 6.09
C ASN A 172 9.28 -13.41 6.41
N SER A 173 9.86 -12.43 7.06
CA SER A 173 9.23 -11.13 7.32
C SER A 173 10.18 -9.98 7.00
N TYR A 174 9.60 -8.80 6.77
CA TYR A 174 10.31 -7.58 6.41
C TYR A 174 9.83 -6.45 7.31
N LEU A 175 10.69 -5.45 7.52
CA LEU A 175 10.38 -4.31 8.36
C LEU A 175 10.85 -3.02 7.71
N ALA A 176 9.94 -2.06 7.59
CA ALA A 176 10.23 -0.69 7.20
C ALA A 176 9.90 0.25 8.35
N GLN A 177 10.91 0.94 8.90
CA GLN A 177 10.67 2.01 9.86
C GLN A 177 10.06 3.21 9.13
N ILE A 178 8.83 3.58 9.49
CA ILE A 178 8.10 4.68 8.85
C ILE A 178 8.27 5.98 9.62
N SER A 179 8.26 5.90 10.96
CA SER A 179 8.50 7.03 11.84
C SER A 179 9.30 6.57 13.05
N ASP A 180 10.30 7.36 13.43
CA ASP A 180 11.15 7.16 14.61
C ASP A 180 10.98 8.24 15.67
N SER A 181 10.14 9.25 15.40
CA SER A 181 9.92 10.41 16.27
C SER A 181 8.44 10.59 16.58
N GLN A 182 8.12 11.31 17.67
CA GLN A 182 6.77 11.57 18.20
C GLN A 182 5.97 10.28 18.47
N VAL A 183 5.53 9.58 17.40
CA VAL A 183 4.86 8.28 17.46
C VAL A 183 5.65 7.31 16.57
N PRO A 184 6.58 6.54 17.13
CA PRO A 184 7.32 5.55 16.37
C PRO A 184 6.40 4.44 15.88
N PHE A 185 6.52 4.11 14.60
CA PHE A 185 5.83 2.94 14.04
C PHE A 185 6.56 2.40 12.80
N ALA A 186 6.31 1.15 12.53
CA ALA A 186 6.90 0.45 11.39
C ALA A 186 5.80 -0.23 10.56
N ASN A 187 6.08 -0.44 9.28
CA ASN A 187 5.36 -1.38 8.47
C ASN A 187 6.05 -2.74 8.57
N VAL A 188 5.31 -3.75 9.04
CA VAL A 188 5.78 -5.13 9.13
C VAL A 188 5.07 -5.93 8.05
N THR A 189 5.87 -6.58 7.20
CA THR A 189 5.37 -7.37 6.06
C THR A 189 5.77 -8.83 6.25
N PHE A 190 4.82 -9.72 5.97
CA PHE A 190 4.91 -11.16 6.13
C PHE A 190 4.69 -11.85 4.79
N GLU A 191 5.53 -12.80 4.45
CA GLU A 191 5.26 -13.73 3.37
C GLU A 191 4.09 -14.67 3.71
N PRO A 192 3.44 -15.30 2.71
CA PRO A 192 2.40 -16.29 2.94
C PRO A 192 2.85 -17.35 3.96
N GLY A 193 2.02 -17.61 4.95
CA GLY A 193 2.31 -18.56 6.04
C GLY A 193 3.24 -18.04 7.13
N CYS A 194 3.85 -16.88 6.98
CA CYS A 194 4.73 -16.30 7.99
C CYS A 194 3.93 -15.76 9.17
N ARG A 195 4.38 -16.09 10.38
CA ARG A 195 3.79 -15.64 11.64
C ARG A 195 4.84 -15.41 12.70
N ASN A 196 4.58 -14.51 13.63
CA ASN A 196 5.44 -14.34 14.79
C ASN A 196 5.07 -15.31 15.91
N ASN A 197 5.98 -15.46 16.87
CA ASN A 197 5.72 -16.23 18.07
C ASN A 197 4.65 -15.56 18.94
N TRP A 198 4.06 -16.33 19.84
CA TRP A 198 3.35 -15.78 20.97
C TRP A 198 4.21 -14.77 21.69
N HIS A 199 3.66 -13.61 22.05
CA HIS A 199 4.41 -12.57 22.76
C HIS A 199 3.48 -11.66 23.56
N ILE A 200 4.10 -10.84 24.40
CA ILE A 200 3.41 -9.90 25.30
C ILE A 200 4.10 -8.55 25.21
N HIS A 201 3.34 -7.50 25.01
CA HIS A 201 3.78 -6.11 25.24
C HIS A 201 3.49 -5.76 26.70
N LYS A 202 4.47 -6.04 27.58
CA LYS A 202 4.36 -5.77 29.01
C LYS A 202 4.42 -4.28 29.29
N ALA A 203 3.61 -3.82 30.25
CA ALA A 203 3.71 -2.48 30.83
C ALA A 203 3.06 -2.47 32.23
N ASP A 204 3.55 -1.59 33.12
CA ASP A 204 2.93 -1.39 34.43
C ASP A 204 1.71 -0.47 34.34
N LYS A 205 1.73 0.47 33.36
CA LYS A 205 0.62 1.39 33.10
C LYS A 205 0.65 1.85 31.64
N GLY A 206 -0.52 1.96 31.00
CA GLY A 206 -0.61 2.19 29.55
C GLY A 206 0.01 1.03 28.79
N GLY A 207 0.74 1.30 27.69
CA GLY A 207 1.42 0.28 26.91
C GLY A 207 0.50 -0.54 26.02
N GLY A 208 1.04 -1.63 25.47
CA GLY A 208 0.37 -2.44 24.47
C GLY A 208 0.79 -2.07 23.05
N GLN A 209 0.02 -2.54 22.08
CA GLN A 209 0.28 -2.32 20.66
C GLN A 209 -1.00 -2.01 19.92
N MET A 210 -0.90 -1.28 18.82
CA MET A 210 -1.99 -1.13 17.85
C MET A 210 -1.50 -1.57 16.48
N LEU A 211 -2.32 -2.37 15.78
CA LEU A 211 -2.07 -2.80 14.41
C LEU A 211 -3.10 -2.18 13.48
N ILE A 212 -2.66 -1.79 12.29
CA ILE A 212 -3.54 -1.35 11.20
C ILE A 212 -3.18 -2.16 9.96
N GLY A 213 -4.08 -3.03 9.49
CA GLY A 213 -3.91 -3.74 8.24
C GLY A 213 -3.81 -2.76 7.06
N VAL A 214 -2.80 -2.93 6.19
CA VAL A 214 -2.58 -2.02 5.04
C VAL A 214 -2.52 -2.74 3.71
N ALA A 215 -2.21 -4.04 3.68
CA ALA A 215 -2.22 -4.83 2.45
C ALA A 215 -2.36 -6.33 2.75
N GLY A 216 -2.92 -7.07 1.79
CA GLY A 216 -3.08 -8.52 1.90
C GLY A 216 -4.03 -8.97 2.99
N ARG A 217 -3.84 -10.21 3.49
CA ARG A 217 -4.70 -10.86 4.47
C ARG A 217 -3.86 -11.55 5.55
N GLY A 218 -4.21 -11.34 6.81
CA GLY A 218 -3.51 -11.92 7.95
C GLY A 218 -4.43 -12.21 9.12
N TRP A 219 -3.83 -12.66 10.21
CA TRP A 219 -4.50 -13.08 11.43
C TRP A 219 -3.90 -12.38 12.65
N TYR A 220 -4.75 -12.17 13.65
CA TYR A 220 -4.41 -11.82 15.01
C TYR A 220 -5.15 -12.74 15.96
N GLN A 221 -4.48 -13.22 17.01
CA GLN A 221 -5.15 -14.03 18.04
C GLN A 221 -4.59 -13.72 19.42
N GLU A 222 -5.49 -13.55 20.38
CA GLU A 222 -5.18 -13.56 21.82
C GLU A 222 -5.28 -14.99 22.35
N GLU A 223 -4.47 -15.33 23.35
CA GLU A 223 -4.52 -16.64 23.99
C GLU A 223 -5.93 -16.96 24.51
N GLY A 224 -6.42 -18.13 24.14
CA GLY A 224 -7.75 -18.61 24.53
C GLY A 224 -8.94 -17.95 23.83
N LYS A 225 -8.70 -17.12 22.80
CA LYS A 225 -9.75 -16.50 21.99
C LYS A 225 -9.69 -16.97 20.53
N PRO A 226 -10.79 -16.89 19.79
CA PRO A 226 -10.78 -17.11 18.34
C PRO A 226 -9.87 -16.12 17.63
N ALA A 227 -9.23 -16.55 16.55
CA ALA A 227 -8.45 -15.67 15.69
C ALA A 227 -9.36 -14.65 14.97
N ILE A 228 -8.82 -13.46 14.73
CA ILE A 228 -9.47 -12.36 14.03
C ILE A 228 -8.74 -12.14 12.71
N GLU A 229 -9.46 -12.14 11.60
CA GLU A 229 -8.92 -11.80 10.31
C GLU A 229 -8.57 -10.32 10.21
N ILE A 230 -7.39 -10.02 9.68
CA ILE A 230 -6.93 -8.65 9.42
C ILE A 230 -6.89 -8.42 7.92
N LEU A 231 -7.73 -7.50 7.45
CA LEU A 231 -7.75 -6.98 6.09
C LEU A 231 -7.30 -5.52 6.08
N PRO A 232 -7.00 -4.92 4.92
CA PRO A 232 -6.72 -3.48 4.82
C PRO A 232 -7.83 -2.63 5.45
N GLY A 233 -7.44 -1.74 6.37
CA GLY A 233 -8.37 -0.92 7.14
C GLY A 233 -8.80 -1.53 8.50
N THR A 234 -8.52 -2.81 8.77
CA THR A 234 -8.77 -3.41 10.10
C THR A 234 -7.82 -2.81 11.13
N VAL A 235 -8.36 -2.38 12.26
CA VAL A 235 -7.60 -1.86 13.40
C VAL A 235 -7.74 -2.81 14.59
N ILE A 236 -6.61 -3.29 15.10
CA ILE A 236 -6.53 -4.14 16.29
C ILE A 236 -5.90 -3.33 17.42
N HIS A 237 -6.61 -3.24 18.55
CA HIS A 237 -6.09 -2.69 19.79
C HIS A 237 -5.66 -3.83 20.70
N ILE A 238 -4.37 -3.91 21.00
CA ILE A 238 -3.78 -4.95 21.85
C ILE A 238 -3.42 -4.31 23.19
N PRO A 239 -4.17 -4.58 24.28
CA PRO A 239 -3.82 -4.05 25.60
C PRO A 239 -2.46 -4.57 26.06
N ALA A 240 -1.81 -3.81 26.96
CA ALA A 240 -0.61 -4.30 27.63
C ALA A 240 -0.90 -5.61 28.38
N ASN A 241 0.12 -6.46 28.47
CA ASN A 241 0.09 -7.73 29.20
C ASN A 241 -0.81 -8.83 28.59
N VAL A 242 -1.33 -8.62 27.37
CA VAL A 242 -2.09 -9.64 26.65
C VAL A 242 -1.13 -10.50 25.83
N LYS A 243 -1.19 -11.83 26.02
CA LYS A 243 -0.47 -12.79 25.19
C LYS A 243 -1.19 -12.96 23.85
N HIS A 244 -0.48 -12.75 22.76
CA HIS A 244 -1.04 -12.77 21.42
C HIS A 244 0.02 -13.09 20.37
N TRP A 245 -0.43 -13.36 19.18
CA TRP A 245 0.38 -13.44 17.96
C TRP A 245 -0.35 -12.82 16.78
N HIS A 246 0.38 -12.53 15.70
CA HIS A 246 -0.15 -12.12 14.41
C HIS A 246 0.75 -12.58 13.27
N GLY A 247 0.19 -12.67 12.06
CA GLY A 247 0.92 -13.14 10.89
C GLY A 247 0.07 -13.13 9.63
N ALA A 248 0.66 -13.54 8.50
CA ALA A 248 -0.02 -13.67 7.22
C ALA A 248 -0.99 -14.85 7.23
N ALA A 249 -1.93 -14.89 6.30
CA ALA A 249 -2.65 -16.11 5.95
C ALA A 249 -1.75 -17.03 5.10
N LYS A 250 -2.12 -18.32 5.00
CA LYS A 250 -1.30 -19.34 4.30
C LYS A 250 -1.07 -19.04 2.82
N ASP A 251 -2.01 -18.38 2.20
CA ASP A 251 -2.09 -18.11 0.76
C ASP A 251 -1.97 -16.63 0.39
N SER A 252 -1.67 -15.77 1.36
CA SER A 252 -1.61 -14.33 1.14
C SER A 252 -0.40 -13.70 1.82
N TRP A 253 0.26 -12.80 1.12
CA TRP A 253 1.10 -11.79 1.74
C TRP A 253 0.24 -10.94 2.69
N PHE A 254 0.85 -10.39 3.71
CA PHE A 254 0.18 -9.53 4.68
C PHE A 254 1.11 -8.39 5.12
N ALA A 255 0.56 -7.20 5.26
CA ALA A 255 1.29 -6.08 5.86
C ALA A 255 0.39 -5.28 6.79
N HIS A 256 0.97 -4.86 7.90
CA HIS A 256 0.32 -3.97 8.86
C HIS A 256 1.27 -2.91 9.40
N LEU A 257 0.74 -1.77 9.78
CA LEU A 257 1.45 -0.81 10.62
C LEU A 257 1.40 -1.29 12.07
N ALA A 258 2.55 -1.26 12.75
CA ALA A 258 2.70 -1.60 14.14
C ALA A 258 3.09 -0.36 14.95
N PHE A 259 2.22 0.04 15.87
CA PHE A 259 2.43 1.17 16.77
C PHE A 259 2.66 0.66 18.19
N SER A 260 3.76 1.07 18.82
CA SER A 260 3.95 0.86 20.25
C SER A 260 3.17 1.93 21.02
N VAL A 261 2.24 1.49 21.86
CA VAL A 261 1.48 2.42 22.71
C VAL A 261 2.37 2.87 23.87
N PRO A 262 2.50 4.19 24.15
CA PRO A 262 3.29 4.68 25.26
C PRO A 262 2.84 4.10 26.61
N GLY A 263 3.80 3.70 27.44
CA GLY A 263 3.53 3.12 28.76
C GLY A 263 4.71 3.25 29.70
N GLU A 264 4.49 2.88 30.97
CA GLU A 264 5.50 2.85 32.03
C GLU A 264 6.12 1.45 32.10
N ASN A 265 7.46 1.34 32.15
CA ASN A 265 8.23 0.08 32.22
C ASN A 265 7.84 -0.92 31.11
N THR A 266 7.83 -0.46 29.86
CA THR A 266 7.45 -1.27 28.71
C THR A 266 8.55 -2.24 28.32
N GLU A 267 8.16 -3.49 28.00
CA GLU A 267 9.05 -4.57 27.55
C GLU A 267 8.31 -5.49 26.59
N ASN A 268 9.00 -5.98 25.56
CA ASN A 268 8.47 -7.04 24.68
C ASN A 268 8.98 -8.40 25.15
N ILE A 269 8.09 -9.27 25.56
CA ILE A 269 8.40 -10.64 26.00
C ILE A 269 8.00 -11.60 24.89
N TRP A 270 9.00 -12.23 24.28
CA TRP A 270 8.82 -13.28 23.29
C TRP A 270 8.67 -14.63 23.95
N LEU A 271 7.71 -15.41 23.50
CA LEU A 271 7.34 -16.70 24.05
C LEU A 271 7.49 -17.80 22.97
N GLU A 272 6.77 -18.92 23.16
CA GLU A 272 6.80 -20.07 22.27
C GLU A 272 6.30 -19.75 20.85
N PRO A 273 6.76 -20.51 19.83
CA PRO A 273 6.18 -20.42 18.49
C PRO A 273 4.71 -20.84 18.47
N VAL A 274 3.93 -20.23 17.57
CA VAL A 274 2.60 -20.73 17.19
C VAL A 274 2.80 -22.03 16.41
N THR A 275 2.22 -23.12 16.87
CA THR A 275 2.37 -24.42 16.22
C THR A 275 1.69 -24.48 14.86
N ASP A 276 2.12 -25.42 14.00
CA ASP A 276 1.46 -25.62 12.72
C ASP A 276 0.02 -26.11 12.92
N GLU A 277 -0.24 -26.92 13.93
CA GLU A 277 -1.58 -27.41 14.27
C GLU A 277 -2.53 -26.24 14.62
N GLU A 278 -2.10 -25.30 15.49
CA GLU A 278 -2.89 -24.11 15.84
C GLU A 278 -3.15 -23.22 14.63
N TYR A 279 -2.12 -23.05 13.81
CA TYR A 279 -2.21 -22.17 12.63
C TYR A 279 -3.01 -22.82 11.48
N ASP A 280 -3.01 -24.15 11.38
CA ASP A 280 -3.71 -24.90 10.33
C ASP A 280 -5.24 -24.93 10.49
N GLU A 281 -5.73 -24.55 11.65
CA GLU A 281 -7.17 -24.37 11.91
C GLU A 281 -7.77 -23.08 11.31
N LEU A 282 -6.94 -22.18 10.70
CA LEU A 282 -7.34 -20.86 10.22
C LEU A 282 -7.53 -20.78 8.70
#